data_78098947242f6f2365b4e4cc2713ef5c
#
_entry.id   78098947242f6f2365b4e4cc2713ef5c
#
_cell.length_a   1.000
_cell.length_b   1.000
_cell.length_c   1.000
_cell.angle_alpha   90.00
_cell.angle_beta   90.00
_cell.angle_gamma   90.00
#
_symmetry.space_group_name_H-M   'P 1'
#
loop_
_entity.id
_entity.type
_entity.pdbx_description
1 polymer ?
#
loop_
_entity_poly.entity_id
_entity_poly.type
_entity_poly.pdbx_seq_one_letter_code
_entity_poly.pdbx_strand_id
1 'polypeptide(L)'
;MDQTRPDQTRPDQTRPDQKNNYVNKKEYLYIVQSSLEQTKCKIGITDNLERRLKEYNSITGKSKDNIYAYIFTCEVKNMHQIENDIKNNFPHLREQKSKEIYFYNSALFDMYADFIKSHNLFVKEIFIKPEEKKTAVKIVKKTTPTLEERGLTRRDVMQKAQNINNDEFYTRYEDVEKEIEMYDIKIWKNKCVFCNCDDAVGESRTEKDSSAFALYFIKNFIRLKLKKLICTHYSGQVDLFNAGAKGYIFTKDGVNEMIETPKNYTGSFDDDLSLKILKEEADIVCTNPPFSRAIDYWNIIINSGKKFLIISNISNAVTKSYIPYFVNKKVWAGYNSVNSYLNPKKEITTASGHWYTNIEIKERPKYKNLKIVPIEDIPDKYKKYDDNGILIVDNCYIPNDYNKPFAISVRPVLNGVLEKGYKMIIDKEYYPYCKGKKKFARVLIQKE
;
A
#
# COMPACT_ATOMS: atom_id res chain seq x y z
N MET A 1 85.62 -15.49 10.64
CA MET A 1 86.12 -14.21 10.02
C MET A 1 84.99 -13.24 9.99
N ASP A 2 85.11 -12.35 10.85
CA ASP A 2 84.19 -11.29 11.29
C ASP A 2 84.30 -10.11 10.30
N GLN A 3 83.21 -9.53 9.80
CA GLN A 3 83.25 -8.20 9.24
C GLN A 3 81.94 -7.45 9.55
N THR A 4 82.02 -6.76 10.67
CA THR A 4 81.14 -5.66 11.09
C THR A 4 81.23 -4.50 10.12
N ARG A 5 80.03 -4.00 9.62
CA ARG A 5 79.89 -2.71 8.95
C ARG A 5 79.44 -1.63 9.94
N PRO A 6 80.02 -0.44 9.88
CA PRO A 6 79.73 0.65 10.80
C PRO A 6 78.40 1.36 10.47
N ASP A 7 77.77 1.75 11.54
CA ASP A 7 76.54 2.54 11.67
C ASP A 7 76.72 3.97 11.10
N GLN A 8 75.90 4.39 10.14
CA GLN A 8 75.87 5.76 9.63
C GLN A 8 74.64 6.47 10.23
N THR A 9 74.84 7.16 11.32
CA THR A 9 73.90 8.16 11.86
C THR A 9 73.71 9.30 10.90
N ARG A 10 72.50 9.48 10.36
CA ARG A 10 72.05 10.68 9.63
C ARG A 10 71.60 11.75 10.62
N PRO A 11 71.93 13.03 10.38
CA PRO A 11 71.55 14.12 11.27
C PRO A 11 70.05 14.41 11.09
N ASP A 12 69.45 14.72 12.27
CA ASP A 12 68.08 15.09 12.48
C ASP A 12 67.77 16.40 11.73
N GLN A 13 66.89 16.31 10.71
CA GLN A 13 66.33 17.50 10.04
C GLN A 13 65.07 17.90 10.81
N THR A 14 65.21 18.87 11.68
CA THR A 14 64.12 19.63 12.31
C THR A 14 63.18 20.21 11.20
N ARG A 15 61.99 19.67 11.07
CA ARG A 15 60.90 20.24 10.28
C ARG A 15 60.40 21.50 10.99
N PRO A 16 60.15 22.60 10.25
CA PRO A 16 59.56 23.78 10.86
C PRO A 16 58.14 23.52 11.33
N ASP A 17 57.80 24.08 12.46
CA ASP A 17 56.51 24.05 13.12
C ASP A 17 55.37 24.37 12.10
N GLN A 18 54.59 23.36 11.78
CA GLN A 18 53.30 23.59 11.14
C GLN A 18 52.38 24.25 12.18
N LYS A 19 52.17 25.56 12.04
CA LYS A 19 51.14 26.29 12.76
C LYS A 19 49.84 25.56 12.56
N ASN A 20 49.32 24.96 13.63
CA ASN A 20 48.01 24.38 13.73
C ASN A 20 46.94 25.45 13.42
N ASN A 21 46.50 25.53 12.20
CA ASN A 21 45.26 26.19 11.86
C ASN A 21 44.11 25.25 12.27
N TYR A 22 43.80 25.20 13.56
CA TYR A 22 42.51 24.71 14.04
C TYR A 22 41.43 25.68 13.57
N VAL A 23 40.96 25.54 12.36
CA VAL A 23 39.66 26.02 11.98
C VAL A 23 38.68 25.33 12.93
N ASN A 24 37.97 26.12 13.75
CA ASN A 24 36.91 25.61 14.65
C ASN A 24 35.83 24.93 13.79
N LYS A 25 36.01 23.64 13.54
CA LYS A 25 35.08 22.83 12.76
C LYS A 25 33.85 22.62 13.64
N LYS A 26 32.71 23.12 13.20
CA LYS A 26 31.46 22.96 13.94
C LYS A 26 31.02 21.48 13.88
N GLU A 27 30.55 20.99 14.99
CA GLU A 27 30.07 19.64 15.16
C GLU A 27 28.57 19.65 15.47
N TYR A 28 27.83 18.76 14.85
CA TYR A 28 26.38 18.71 14.97
C TYR A 28 25.90 17.32 15.35
N LEU A 29 24.86 17.31 16.17
CA LEU A 29 24.03 16.14 16.40
C LEU A 29 22.64 16.40 15.81
N TYR A 30 22.03 15.39 15.25
CA TYR A 30 20.72 15.50 14.63
C TYR A 30 19.84 14.29 14.94
N ILE A 31 18.52 14.52 14.90
CA ILE A 31 17.51 13.48 14.80
C ILE A 31 16.83 13.64 13.44
N VAL A 32 16.90 12.60 12.61
CA VAL A 32 16.29 12.58 11.29
C VAL A 32 15.20 11.52 11.24
N GLN A 33 14.10 11.83 10.58
CA GLN A 33 12.97 10.93 10.40
C GLN A 33 12.63 10.79 8.93
N SER A 34 12.12 9.61 8.55
CA SER A 34 11.56 9.35 7.24
C SER A 34 10.06 9.65 7.23
N SER A 35 9.56 10.24 6.16
CA SER A 35 8.12 10.36 5.94
C SER A 35 7.43 9.01 5.71
N LEU A 36 8.21 7.97 5.38
CA LEU A 36 7.72 6.61 5.13
C LEU A 36 7.67 5.74 6.39
N GLU A 37 8.49 6.07 7.41
CA GLU A 37 8.57 5.31 8.66
C GLU A 37 8.53 6.30 9.84
N GLN A 38 7.37 6.43 10.45
CA GLN A 38 7.14 7.40 11.53
C GLN A 38 7.30 6.82 12.94
N THR A 39 7.50 5.51 13.06
CA THR A 39 7.69 4.85 14.37
C THR A 39 9.16 4.77 14.78
N LYS A 40 10.06 5.20 13.92
CA LYS A 40 11.50 5.19 14.14
C LYS A 40 12.14 6.53 13.75
N CYS A 41 13.25 6.83 14.38
CA CYS A 41 14.11 7.93 13.99
C CYS A 41 15.57 7.48 14.02
N LYS A 42 16.44 8.21 13.34
CA LYS A 42 17.87 8.02 13.44
C LYS A 42 18.49 9.20 14.20
N ILE A 43 19.28 8.89 15.20
CA ILE A 43 20.11 9.87 15.92
C ILE A 43 21.54 9.70 15.42
N GLY A 44 22.14 10.78 14.93
CA GLY A 44 23.47 10.73 14.33
C GLY A 44 24.21 12.05 14.43
N ILE A 45 25.43 12.05 13.96
CA ILE A 45 26.38 13.17 14.04
C ILE A 45 26.91 13.53 12.66
N THR A 46 27.29 14.79 12.49
CA THR A 46 27.90 15.30 11.25
C THR A 46 28.63 16.63 11.46
N ASP A 47 29.56 16.93 10.59
CA ASP A 47 30.18 18.27 10.48
C ASP A 47 29.44 19.19 9.48
N ASN A 48 28.47 18.63 8.72
CA ASN A 48 27.70 19.39 7.73
C ASN A 48 26.29 18.81 7.56
N LEU A 49 25.31 19.49 8.15
CA LEU A 49 23.89 19.05 8.14
C LEU A 49 23.28 19.03 6.73
N GLU A 50 23.59 20.01 5.88
CA GLU A 50 23.01 20.05 4.52
C GLU A 50 23.53 18.90 3.66
N ARG A 51 24.84 18.66 3.67
CA ARG A 51 25.45 17.53 2.95
C ARG A 51 24.85 16.21 3.43
N ARG A 52 24.73 16.03 4.74
CA ARG A 52 24.23 14.80 5.33
C ARG A 52 22.77 14.52 4.97
N LEU A 53 21.92 15.55 4.98
CA LEU A 53 20.52 15.39 4.56
C LEU A 53 20.40 15.08 3.06
N LYS A 54 21.24 15.67 2.22
CA LYS A 54 21.30 15.33 0.79
C LYS A 54 21.72 13.87 0.57
N GLU A 55 22.69 13.36 1.34
CA GLU A 55 23.10 11.96 1.30
C GLU A 55 21.91 11.03 1.58
N TYR A 56 21.14 11.27 2.64
CA TYR A 56 19.94 10.48 2.95
C TYR A 56 18.92 10.49 1.81
N ASN A 57 18.63 11.64 1.27
CA ASN A 57 17.63 11.78 0.20
C ASN A 57 18.15 11.31 -1.18
N SER A 58 19.48 11.15 -1.37
CA SER A 58 20.05 10.61 -2.61
C SER A 58 20.03 9.08 -2.69
N ILE A 59 20.02 8.39 -1.56
CA ILE A 59 20.00 6.91 -1.48
C ILE A 59 18.65 6.33 -1.92
N THR A 60 17.59 7.12 -1.83
CA THR A 60 16.20 6.66 -2.07
C THR A 60 15.80 6.58 -3.56
N GLY A 61 16.75 6.73 -4.48
CA GLY A 61 16.49 6.58 -5.91
C GLY A 61 15.70 7.75 -6.53
N LYS A 62 15.15 7.57 -7.72
CA LYS A 62 14.58 8.63 -8.60
C LYS A 62 13.35 9.38 -8.08
N SER A 63 13.01 9.31 -6.78
CA SER A 63 11.94 10.13 -6.19
C SER A 63 12.40 11.59 -6.13
N LYS A 64 11.59 12.50 -6.68
CA LYS A 64 11.82 13.96 -6.60
C LYS A 64 11.49 14.54 -5.23
N ASP A 65 10.98 13.73 -4.31
CA ASP A 65 10.53 14.16 -2.99
C ASP A 65 11.56 13.79 -1.93
N ASN A 66 11.88 14.75 -1.06
CA ASN A 66 12.75 14.51 0.06
C ASN A 66 12.01 13.67 1.11
N ILE A 67 12.40 12.40 1.22
CA ILE A 67 11.79 11.43 2.14
C ILE A 67 12.25 11.67 3.58
N TYR A 68 13.51 12.11 3.76
CA TYR A 68 14.10 12.35 5.07
C TYR A 68 14.09 13.83 5.42
N ALA A 69 13.73 14.13 6.67
CA ALA A 69 13.75 15.47 7.24
C ALA A 69 14.36 15.43 8.64
N TYR A 70 15.10 16.50 8.99
CA TYR A 70 15.51 16.69 10.36
C TYR A 70 14.31 17.13 11.22
N ILE A 71 14.10 16.42 12.33
CA ILE A 71 13.11 16.77 13.35
C ILE A 71 13.75 17.46 14.55
N PHE A 72 15.08 17.33 14.69
CA PHE A 72 15.89 18.04 15.67
C PHE A 72 17.33 18.17 15.17
N THR A 73 17.96 19.32 15.40
CA THR A 73 19.37 19.56 15.11
C THR A 73 19.98 20.49 16.14
N CYS A 74 21.21 20.22 16.57
CA CYS A 74 21.94 21.05 17.49
C CYS A 74 23.44 21.08 17.21
N GLU A 75 24.10 22.16 17.61
CA GLU A 75 25.57 22.27 17.69
C GLU A 75 26.05 21.70 19.02
N VAL A 76 27.11 20.90 18.98
CA VAL A 76 27.70 20.24 20.16
C VAL A 76 29.20 20.40 20.19
N LYS A 77 29.83 20.23 21.36
CA LYS A 77 31.28 20.36 21.52
C LYS A 77 32.07 19.11 21.20
N ASN A 78 31.52 17.94 21.36
CA ASN A 78 32.16 16.64 21.07
C ASN A 78 31.08 15.67 20.60
N MET A 79 30.89 15.63 19.28
CA MET A 79 29.81 14.86 18.67
C MET A 79 29.94 13.35 18.91
N HIS A 80 31.15 12.83 18.98
CA HIS A 80 31.34 11.38 19.21
C HIS A 80 31.05 10.97 20.66
N GLN A 81 31.37 11.83 21.61
CA GLN A 81 31.09 11.55 23.01
C GLN A 81 29.57 11.59 23.27
N ILE A 82 28.88 12.65 22.86
CA ILE A 82 27.45 12.74 23.10
C ILE A 82 26.66 11.64 22.37
N GLU A 83 27.09 11.22 21.18
CA GLU A 83 26.50 10.07 20.49
C GLU A 83 26.66 8.78 21.29
N ASN A 84 27.85 8.53 21.90
CA ASN A 84 28.05 7.37 22.74
C ASN A 84 27.25 7.44 24.04
N ASP A 85 27.10 8.62 24.62
CA ASP A 85 26.32 8.81 25.84
C ASP A 85 24.83 8.57 25.58
N ILE A 86 24.30 8.96 24.40
CA ILE A 86 22.94 8.61 23.95
C ILE A 86 22.79 7.10 23.80
N LYS A 87 23.76 6.42 23.15
CA LYS A 87 23.74 4.97 22.99
C LYS A 87 23.72 4.22 24.33
N ASN A 88 24.41 4.75 25.33
CA ASN A 88 24.49 4.17 26.65
C ASN A 88 23.25 4.44 27.51
N ASN A 89 22.61 5.60 27.35
CA ASN A 89 21.40 5.96 28.11
C ASN A 89 20.12 5.31 27.58
N PHE A 90 20.07 5.03 26.27
CA PHE A 90 18.86 4.48 25.61
C PHE A 90 19.09 3.13 24.93
N PRO A 91 19.78 2.14 25.53
CA PRO A 91 20.14 0.89 24.88
C PRO A 91 18.90 0.06 24.48
N HIS A 92 17.83 0.10 25.28
CA HIS A 92 16.58 -0.64 25.08
C HIS A 92 15.58 0.07 24.14
N LEU A 93 15.82 1.33 23.81
CA LEU A 93 15.04 2.08 22.82
C LEU A 93 15.69 2.07 21.44
N ARG A 94 16.83 1.43 21.31
CA ARG A 94 17.59 1.27 20.08
C ARG A 94 17.25 -0.05 19.41
N GLU A 95 17.10 -0.04 18.09
CA GLU A 95 16.88 -1.26 17.33
C GLU A 95 18.11 -2.19 17.44
N GLN A 96 17.89 -3.43 17.82
CA GLN A 96 18.98 -4.40 18.11
C GLN A 96 19.95 -4.63 16.95
N LYS A 97 19.48 -4.47 15.71
CA LYS A 97 20.28 -4.66 14.47
C LYS A 97 20.97 -3.38 13.98
N SER A 98 20.66 -2.23 14.56
CA SER A 98 21.21 -0.94 14.15
C SER A 98 21.86 -0.20 15.31
N LYS A 99 23.01 0.44 15.06
CA LYS A 99 23.70 1.24 16.07
C LYS A 99 23.12 2.65 16.26
N GLU A 100 22.25 3.10 15.35
CA GLU A 100 21.85 4.50 15.25
C GLU A 100 20.34 4.72 15.06
N ILE A 101 19.55 3.64 14.98
CA ILE A 101 18.09 3.69 14.84
C ILE A 101 17.43 3.48 16.19
N TYR A 102 16.48 4.34 16.53
CA TYR A 102 15.75 4.37 17.78
C TYR A 102 14.25 4.35 17.52
N PHE A 103 13.48 3.79 18.44
CA PHE A 103 12.02 3.89 18.42
C PHE A 103 11.60 5.33 18.61
N TYR A 104 10.53 5.73 17.95
CA TYR A 104 10.04 7.09 17.91
C TYR A 104 8.53 7.17 18.17
N ASN A 105 8.16 8.06 19.04
CA ASN A 105 6.85 8.69 19.20
C ASN A 105 7.08 10.06 19.85
N SER A 106 6.04 10.87 20.04
CA SER A 106 6.21 12.21 20.61
C SER A 106 6.85 12.20 22.00
N ALA A 107 6.46 11.28 22.88
CA ALA A 107 7.02 11.19 24.23
C ALA A 107 8.49 10.73 24.23
N LEU A 108 8.85 9.79 23.36
CA LEU A 108 10.25 9.38 23.20
C LEU A 108 11.09 10.48 22.57
N PHE A 109 10.53 11.23 21.63
CA PHE A 109 11.22 12.39 21.05
C PHE A 109 11.53 13.44 22.11
N ASP A 110 10.56 13.81 22.94
CA ASP A 110 10.75 14.76 24.01
C ASP A 110 11.85 14.29 24.97
N MET A 111 11.85 13.01 25.32
CA MET A 111 12.88 12.40 26.18
C MET A 111 14.29 12.47 25.55
N TYR A 112 14.44 12.18 24.24
CA TYR A 112 15.72 12.31 23.55
C TYR A 112 16.16 13.78 23.48
N ALA A 113 15.25 14.68 23.12
CA ALA A 113 15.53 16.11 23.01
C ALA A 113 15.92 16.73 24.35
N ASP A 114 15.23 16.38 25.43
CA ASP A 114 15.53 16.83 26.79
C ASP A 114 16.88 16.32 27.28
N PHE A 115 17.19 15.03 27.04
CA PHE A 115 18.51 14.50 27.35
C PHE A 115 19.62 15.24 26.62
N ILE A 116 19.45 15.47 25.30
CA ILE A 116 20.44 16.19 24.49
C ILE A 116 20.60 17.64 24.96
N LYS A 117 19.50 18.34 25.22
CA LYS A 117 19.51 19.75 25.68
C LYS A 117 20.12 19.92 27.07
N SER A 118 19.94 18.95 27.95
CA SER A 118 20.52 18.97 29.30
C SER A 118 21.98 18.51 29.36
N HIS A 119 22.50 17.97 28.24
CA HIS A 119 23.86 17.45 28.21
C HIS A 119 24.92 18.56 28.24
N ASN A 120 26.00 18.37 28.97
CA ASN A 120 27.09 19.37 29.15
C ASN A 120 27.84 19.71 27.85
N LEU A 121 27.72 18.88 26.81
CA LEU A 121 28.28 19.12 25.48
C LEU A 121 27.33 19.83 24.53
N PHE A 122 26.09 20.05 24.90
CA PHE A 122 25.14 20.81 24.13
C PHE A 122 25.54 22.30 24.05
N VAL A 123 25.48 22.87 22.83
CA VAL A 123 25.81 24.30 22.64
C VAL A 123 24.54 25.10 22.38
N LYS A 124 23.80 24.75 21.34
CA LYS A 124 22.54 25.39 20.97
C LYS A 124 21.77 24.56 19.96
N GLU A 125 20.48 24.75 19.95
CA GLU A 125 19.58 24.21 18.92
C GLU A 125 19.75 24.99 17.61
N ILE A 126 19.70 24.27 16.49
CA ILE A 126 19.82 24.82 15.14
C ILE A 126 18.48 24.57 14.42
N PHE A 127 17.82 25.63 13.99
CA PHE A 127 16.61 25.50 13.18
C PHE A 127 16.99 25.53 11.70
N ILE A 128 16.93 24.38 11.04
CA ILE A 128 17.02 24.33 9.58
C ILE A 128 15.60 24.54 9.05
N LYS A 129 15.35 25.74 8.52
CA LYS A 129 14.11 25.98 7.77
C LYS A 129 14.09 25.04 6.57
N PRO A 130 12.98 24.28 6.34
CA PRO A 130 12.81 23.62 5.07
C PRO A 130 12.93 24.67 3.96
N GLU A 131 13.65 24.37 2.89
CA GLU A 131 13.64 25.25 1.71
C GLU A 131 12.20 25.40 1.24
N GLU A 132 11.57 26.51 1.60
CA GLU A 132 10.31 26.92 0.98
C GLU A 132 10.60 27.17 -0.49
N LYS A 133 10.18 26.23 -1.35
CA LYS A 133 10.01 26.56 -2.77
C LYS A 133 9.03 27.74 -2.79
N LYS A 134 9.55 28.95 -3.03
CA LYS A 134 8.78 30.18 -3.22
C LYS A 134 7.89 29.99 -4.46
N THR A 135 6.77 29.33 -4.28
CA THR A 135 5.64 29.45 -5.19
C THR A 135 4.78 30.55 -4.58
N ALA A 136 4.93 31.76 -5.11
CA ALA A 136 4.05 32.87 -4.77
C ALA A 136 2.63 32.50 -5.18
N VAL A 137 1.86 31.96 -4.23
CA VAL A 137 0.43 31.71 -4.42
C VAL A 137 -0.27 33.04 -4.20
N LYS A 138 -0.56 33.77 -5.27
CA LYS A 138 -1.63 34.76 -5.28
C LYS A 138 -2.93 34.04 -4.94
N ILE A 139 -3.48 34.32 -3.76
CA ILE A 139 -4.82 33.88 -3.38
C ILE A 139 -5.82 34.63 -4.27
N VAL A 140 -6.13 34.02 -5.41
CA VAL A 140 -7.32 34.36 -6.19
C VAL A 140 -8.33 33.30 -5.79
N LYS A 141 -9.44 33.72 -5.17
CA LYS A 141 -10.63 32.89 -4.99
C LYS A 141 -11.11 32.47 -6.38
N LYS A 142 -10.64 31.31 -6.87
CA LYS A 142 -11.17 30.66 -8.06
C LYS A 142 -12.00 29.46 -7.60
N THR A 143 -13.28 29.47 -7.95
CA THR A 143 -14.10 28.27 -8.02
C THR A 143 -13.32 27.19 -8.73
N THR A 144 -13.17 26.03 -8.08
CA THR A 144 -12.40 24.91 -8.63
C THR A 144 -13.14 24.38 -9.86
N PRO A 145 -12.58 24.47 -11.06
CA PRO A 145 -13.24 23.97 -12.26
C PRO A 145 -13.48 22.48 -12.15
N THR A 146 -14.61 22.00 -12.69
CA THR A 146 -14.96 20.57 -12.73
C THR A 146 -13.96 19.76 -13.54
N LEU A 147 -13.93 18.44 -13.37
CA LEU A 147 -13.03 17.54 -14.12
C LEU A 147 -13.21 17.67 -15.65
N GLU A 148 -14.44 17.94 -16.09
CA GLU A 148 -14.78 18.13 -17.51
C GLU A 148 -14.21 19.46 -18.05
N GLU A 149 -14.20 20.52 -17.27
CA GLU A 149 -13.63 21.83 -17.64
C GLU A 149 -12.09 21.78 -17.72
N ARG A 150 -11.44 20.78 -17.08
CA ARG A 150 -9.99 20.56 -17.17
C ARG A 150 -9.58 19.64 -18.31
N GLY A 151 -10.52 19.09 -19.08
CA GLY A 151 -10.24 18.10 -20.12
C GLY A 151 -9.63 16.80 -19.58
N LEU A 152 -9.74 16.53 -18.27
CA LEU A 152 -9.19 15.36 -17.62
C LEU A 152 -10.29 14.32 -17.44
N THR A 153 -10.02 13.11 -17.87
CA THR A 153 -10.89 11.97 -17.57
C THR A 153 -10.61 11.46 -16.15
N ARG A 154 -11.57 10.74 -15.55
CA ARG A 154 -11.33 10.01 -14.28
C ARG A 154 -10.13 9.10 -14.38
N ARG A 155 -9.82 8.58 -15.57
CA ARG A 155 -8.66 7.73 -15.83
C ARG A 155 -7.35 8.53 -15.73
N ASP A 156 -7.33 9.78 -16.21
CA ASP A 156 -6.15 10.64 -16.12
C ASP A 156 -5.87 11.05 -14.67
N VAL A 157 -6.91 11.22 -13.86
CA VAL A 157 -6.79 11.48 -12.42
C VAL A 157 -6.28 10.24 -11.67
N MET A 158 -6.80 9.04 -12.00
CA MET A 158 -6.30 7.78 -11.46
C MET A 158 -4.85 7.51 -11.91
N GLN A 159 -4.51 7.78 -13.17
CA GLN A 159 -3.17 7.58 -13.72
C GLN A 159 -2.16 8.59 -13.14
N LYS A 160 -2.60 9.81 -12.80
CA LYS A 160 -1.79 10.77 -12.04
C LYS A 160 -1.66 10.41 -10.58
N ALA A 161 -2.66 9.82 -9.95
CA ALA A 161 -2.59 9.27 -8.60
C ALA A 161 -1.62 8.07 -8.55
N GLN A 162 -1.60 7.22 -9.56
CA GLN A 162 -0.65 6.12 -9.74
C GLN A 162 0.82 6.58 -9.81
N ASN A 163 1.05 7.77 -10.38
CA ASN A 163 2.40 8.35 -10.50
C ASN A 163 2.90 9.08 -9.25
N ILE A 164 2.05 9.25 -8.26
CA ILE A 164 2.37 9.86 -6.97
C ILE A 164 2.05 8.77 -5.94
N ASN A 165 2.95 7.95 -5.50
CA ASN A 165 2.90 6.94 -4.41
C ASN A 165 1.68 6.93 -3.46
N ASN A 166 0.50 7.33 -3.93
CA ASN A 166 -0.76 7.51 -3.21
C ASN A 166 -1.84 6.51 -3.65
N ASP A 167 -1.41 5.33 -4.13
CA ASP A 167 -2.34 4.30 -4.67
C ASP A 167 -2.88 3.37 -3.56
N GLU A 168 -2.59 3.67 -2.32
CA GLU A 168 -3.05 2.89 -1.19
C GLU A 168 -4.42 3.40 -0.73
N PHE A 169 -5.43 2.63 -1.07
CA PHE A 169 -6.79 2.79 -0.56
C PHE A 169 -7.03 1.76 0.54
N TYR A 170 -7.08 2.22 1.78
CA TYR A 170 -7.33 1.35 2.93
C TYR A 170 -8.82 1.08 3.07
N THR A 171 -9.17 -0.19 3.16
CA THR A 171 -10.54 -0.63 3.39
C THR A 171 -10.97 -0.27 4.80
N ARG A 172 -12.23 0.11 4.98
CA ARG A 172 -12.79 0.38 6.30
C ARG A 172 -13.14 -0.93 7.01
N TYR A 173 -13.00 -0.94 8.33
CA TYR A 173 -13.28 -2.12 9.15
C TYR A 173 -14.71 -2.64 8.96
N GLU A 174 -15.70 -1.73 8.93
CA GLU A 174 -17.11 -2.07 8.78
C GLU A 174 -17.42 -2.73 7.43
N ASP A 175 -16.69 -2.38 6.38
CA ASP A 175 -16.87 -2.98 5.05
C ASP A 175 -16.30 -4.41 5.02
N VAL A 176 -15.20 -4.67 5.75
CA VAL A 176 -14.61 -6.01 5.92
C VAL A 176 -15.54 -6.88 6.77
N GLU A 177 -15.96 -6.39 7.92
CA GLU A 177 -16.87 -7.10 8.82
C GLU A 177 -18.18 -7.45 8.11
N LYS A 178 -18.82 -6.47 7.47
CA LYS A 178 -20.09 -6.67 6.76
C LYS A 178 -20.00 -7.72 5.66
N GLU A 179 -18.88 -7.83 4.97
CA GLU A 179 -18.71 -8.86 3.94
C GLU A 179 -18.43 -10.22 4.55
N ILE A 180 -17.48 -10.33 5.46
CA ILE A 180 -17.03 -11.62 6.00
C ILE A 180 -18.13 -12.30 6.83
N GLU A 181 -18.95 -11.53 7.55
CA GLU A 181 -20.09 -12.05 8.34
C GLU A 181 -21.17 -12.71 7.47
N MET A 182 -21.19 -12.47 6.17
CA MET A 182 -22.13 -13.13 5.26
C MET A 182 -21.75 -14.59 4.96
N TYR A 183 -20.52 -14.99 5.25
CA TYR A 183 -20.03 -16.34 4.98
C TYR A 183 -20.22 -17.26 6.20
N ASP A 184 -20.49 -18.54 5.93
CA ASP A 184 -20.62 -19.54 6.99
C ASP A 184 -19.32 -19.64 7.80
N ILE A 185 -19.40 -19.55 9.11
CA ILE A 185 -18.26 -19.65 10.03
C ILE A 185 -17.43 -20.93 9.81
N LYS A 186 -18.06 -22.00 9.31
CA LYS A 186 -17.39 -23.26 9.02
C LYS A 186 -16.29 -23.14 7.96
N ILE A 187 -16.37 -22.15 7.09
CA ILE A 187 -15.37 -21.87 6.05
C ILE A 187 -14.03 -21.54 6.67
N TRP A 188 -14.03 -20.85 7.78
CA TRP A 188 -12.86 -20.33 8.48
C TRP A 188 -12.25 -21.34 9.46
N LYS A 189 -13.07 -22.29 9.94
CA LYS A 189 -12.67 -23.23 10.99
C LYS A 189 -11.44 -24.05 10.58
N ASN A 190 -10.41 -23.99 11.44
CA ASN A 190 -9.13 -24.68 11.29
C ASN A 190 -8.38 -24.31 9.99
N LYS A 191 -8.55 -23.06 9.52
CA LYS A 191 -7.90 -22.54 8.32
C LYS A 191 -6.78 -21.56 8.65
N CYS A 192 -5.78 -21.53 7.77
CA CYS A 192 -4.79 -20.48 7.72
C CYS A 192 -5.30 -19.38 6.77
N VAL A 193 -5.57 -18.19 7.32
CA VAL A 193 -5.91 -17.01 6.53
C VAL A 193 -4.64 -16.22 6.25
N PHE A 194 -4.48 -15.80 5.00
CA PHE A 194 -3.35 -14.99 4.56
C PHE A 194 -3.82 -13.63 4.04
N CYS A 195 -3.41 -12.56 4.72
CA CYS A 195 -3.64 -11.17 4.35
C CYS A 195 -2.33 -10.62 3.76
N ASN A 196 -2.09 -10.87 2.47
CA ASN A 196 -0.79 -10.63 1.84
C ASN A 196 -0.58 -9.21 1.26
N CYS A 197 -1.51 -8.29 1.53
CA CYS A 197 -1.38 -6.87 1.24
C CYS A 197 -1.84 -6.03 2.44
N ASP A 198 -1.89 -6.63 3.61
CA ASP A 198 -2.49 -6.04 4.81
C ASP A 198 -1.60 -6.29 6.02
N ASP A 199 -1.11 -5.24 6.62
CA ASP A 199 -0.25 -5.35 7.78
C ASP A 199 -1.00 -5.41 9.11
N ALA A 200 -0.36 -6.06 10.04
CA ALA A 200 -0.72 -6.01 11.44
C ALA A 200 0.36 -5.23 12.17
N VAL A 201 0.18 -3.94 12.34
CA VAL A 201 1.16 -3.09 13.00
C VAL A 201 0.89 -3.03 14.50
N GLY A 202 1.94 -3.37 15.29
CA GLY A 202 2.10 -3.02 16.67
C GLY A 202 1.16 -3.68 17.69
N GLU A 203 1.46 -3.42 18.96
CA GLU A 203 0.73 -3.94 20.12
C GLU A 203 -0.66 -3.29 20.29
N SER A 204 -0.87 -2.09 19.76
CA SER A 204 -2.11 -1.33 19.95
C SER A 204 -3.33 -1.95 19.25
N ARG A 205 -3.12 -2.70 18.16
CA ARG A 205 -4.16 -3.45 17.42
C ARG A 205 -5.42 -2.64 17.15
N THR A 206 -5.27 -1.35 16.92
CA THR A 206 -6.38 -0.45 16.64
C THR A 206 -6.53 -0.26 15.14
N GLU A 207 -7.71 0.19 14.68
CA GLU A 207 -7.92 0.57 13.26
C GLU A 207 -6.94 1.63 12.77
N LYS A 208 -6.41 2.42 13.68
CA LYS A 208 -5.44 3.48 13.38
C LYS A 208 -4.09 2.92 12.94
N ASP A 209 -3.72 1.74 13.45
CA ASP A 209 -2.37 1.19 13.34
C ASP A 209 -2.33 -0.14 12.56
N SER A 210 -3.49 -0.76 12.30
CA SER A 210 -3.61 -2.03 11.59
C SER A 210 -4.52 -1.91 10.38
N SER A 211 -4.30 -2.74 9.36
CA SER A 211 -5.28 -2.86 8.28
C SER A 211 -6.59 -3.44 8.81
N ALA A 212 -7.69 -3.07 8.17
CA ALA A 212 -9.00 -3.55 8.55
C ALA A 212 -9.13 -5.08 8.48
N PHE A 213 -8.47 -5.72 7.52
CA PHE A 213 -8.44 -7.18 7.38
C PHE A 213 -7.70 -7.85 8.53
N ALA A 214 -6.48 -7.41 8.80
CA ALA A 214 -5.70 -7.94 9.92
C ALA A 214 -6.45 -7.77 11.24
N LEU A 215 -6.99 -6.58 11.50
CA LEU A 215 -7.74 -6.27 12.70
C LEU A 215 -8.99 -7.14 12.85
N TYR A 216 -9.76 -7.34 11.76
CA TYR A 216 -10.93 -8.19 11.80
C TYR A 216 -10.59 -9.63 12.18
N PHE A 217 -9.60 -10.23 11.54
CA PHE A 217 -9.22 -11.61 11.82
C PHE A 217 -8.57 -11.78 13.20
N ILE A 218 -7.81 -10.79 13.68
CA ILE A 218 -7.25 -10.81 15.04
C ILE A 218 -8.38 -10.79 16.07
N LYS A 219 -9.32 -9.84 15.98
CA LYS A 219 -10.45 -9.72 16.92
C LYS A 219 -11.33 -10.98 16.92
N ASN A 220 -11.48 -11.61 15.78
CA ASN A 220 -12.37 -12.75 15.60
C ASN A 220 -11.64 -14.12 15.54
N PHE A 221 -10.35 -14.15 15.84
CA PHE A 221 -9.52 -15.37 15.70
C PHE A 221 -10.12 -16.60 16.40
N ILE A 222 -10.49 -16.43 17.66
CA ILE A 222 -11.09 -17.51 18.48
C ILE A 222 -12.50 -17.83 18.02
N ARG A 223 -13.33 -16.83 17.72
CA ARG A 223 -14.71 -17.01 17.25
C ARG A 223 -14.76 -17.78 15.95
N LEU A 224 -13.90 -17.44 14.98
CA LEU A 224 -13.79 -18.10 13.70
C LEU A 224 -13.07 -19.45 13.78
N LYS A 225 -12.48 -19.78 14.92
CA LYS A 225 -11.69 -21.00 15.16
C LYS A 225 -10.56 -21.14 14.13
N LEU A 226 -9.85 -20.04 13.83
CA LEU A 226 -8.74 -20.07 12.90
C LEU A 226 -7.60 -20.93 13.43
N LYS A 227 -6.90 -21.59 12.51
CA LYS A 227 -5.64 -22.28 12.82
C LYS A 227 -4.50 -21.27 12.92
N LYS A 228 -4.45 -20.33 11.98
CA LYS A 228 -3.35 -19.38 11.80
C LYS A 228 -3.82 -18.16 11.01
N LEU A 229 -3.28 -17.02 11.32
CA LEU A 229 -3.40 -15.82 10.50
C LEU A 229 -1.98 -15.36 10.14
N ILE A 230 -1.73 -15.09 8.87
CA ILE A 230 -0.48 -14.51 8.40
C ILE A 230 -0.81 -13.18 7.73
N CYS A 231 -0.07 -12.14 8.10
CA CYS A 231 -0.21 -10.81 7.52
C CYS A 231 1.16 -10.36 7.02
N THR A 232 1.19 -9.80 5.81
CA THR A 232 2.39 -9.19 5.23
C THR A 232 2.01 -7.89 4.59
N HIS A 233 2.90 -6.90 4.65
CA HIS A 233 2.68 -5.64 3.98
C HIS A 233 3.87 -5.21 3.14
N TYR A 234 3.60 -4.47 2.10
CA TYR A 234 4.61 -3.89 1.25
C TYR A 234 5.26 -2.68 1.93
N SER A 235 6.57 -2.74 2.19
CA SER A 235 7.32 -1.65 2.82
C SER A 235 7.88 -0.63 1.82
N GLY A 236 7.58 -0.78 0.55
CA GLY A 236 8.13 0.07 -0.51
C GLY A 236 9.57 -0.29 -0.82
N GLN A 237 10.49 0.60 -0.52
CA GLN A 237 11.92 0.36 -0.71
C GLN A 237 12.58 0.04 0.64
N VAL A 238 13.60 -0.80 0.61
CA VAL A 238 14.52 -0.95 1.74
C VAL A 238 15.14 0.42 1.98
N ASP A 239 14.77 1.05 3.07
CA ASP A 239 15.25 2.35 3.45
C ASP A 239 16.19 2.29 4.66
N LEU A 240 16.69 3.45 5.09
CA LEU A 240 17.64 3.54 6.20
C LEU A 240 17.07 2.98 7.52
N PHE A 241 15.76 2.96 7.69
CA PHE A 241 15.06 2.56 8.92
C PHE A 241 14.49 1.14 8.82
N ASN A 242 14.27 0.65 7.60
CA ASN A 242 13.71 -0.67 7.36
C ASN A 242 14.76 -1.63 6.82
N ALA A 243 15.06 -2.66 7.58
CA ALA A 243 15.90 -3.77 7.16
C ALA A 243 15.19 -4.75 6.18
N GLY A 244 14.04 -4.37 5.67
CA GLY A 244 13.12 -5.15 4.85
C GLY A 244 11.72 -5.19 5.46
N ALA A 245 10.75 -5.61 4.67
CA ALA A 245 9.38 -5.81 5.15
C ALA A 245 9.32 -6.90 6.21
N LYS A 246 8.33 -6.79 7.09
CA LYS A 246 8.06 -7.80 8.11
C LYS A 246 6.78 -8.54 7.79
N GLY A 247 6.73 -9.80 8.18
CA GLY A 247 5.51 -10.57 8.21
C GLY A 247 5.15 -10.92 9.66
N TYR A 248 3.86 -11.06 9.93
CA TYR A 248 3.33 -11.39 11.24
C TYR A 248 2.51 -12.67 11.19
N ILE A 249 2.71 -13.54 12.18
CA ILE A 249 1.97 -14.78 12.35
C ILE A 249 1.21 -14.71 13.66
N PHE A 250 -0.10 -14.96 13.57
CA PHE A 250 -0.99 -15.03 14.72
C PHE A 250 -1.45 -16.46 14.90
N THR A 251 -1.35 -16.95 16.13
CA THR A 251 -1.89 -18.25 16.56
C THR A 251 -2.74 -18.02 17.81
N LYS A 252 -3.34 -19.09 18.32
CA LYS A 252 -4.06 -19.02 19.61
C LYS A 252 -3.17 -18.57 20.77
N ASP A 253 -1.85 -18.71 20.65
CA ASP A 253 -0.87 -18.39 21.68
C ASP A 253 -0.32 -16.96 21.56
N GLY A 254 -0.78 -16.18 20.59
CA GLY A 254 -0.43 -14.78 20.41
C GLY A 254 0.15 -14.42 19.05
N VAL A 255 0.80 -13.26 18.99
CA VAL A 255 1.41 -12.68 17.79
C VAL A 255 2.90 -12.94 17.81
N ASN A 256 3.44 -13.44 16.70
CA ASN A 256 4.87 -13.59 16.48
C ASN A 256 5.27 -12.91 15.17
N GLU A 257 6.39 -12.20 15.17
CA GLU A 257 7.03 -11.83 13.91
C GLU A 257 7.50 -13.11 13.19
N MET A 258 7.48 -13.07 11.86
CA MET A 258 8.08 -14.13 11.06
C MET A 258 9.59 -14.11 11.29
N ILE A 259 10.15 -15.21 11.75
CA ILE A 259 11.53 -15.28 12.26
C ILE A 259 12.56 -15.10 11.13
N GLU A 260 12.22 -15.44 9.88
CA GLU A 260 13.16 -15.42 8.75
C GLU A 260 12.57 -14.70 7.53
N THR A 261 12.62 -13.37 7.56
CA THR A 261 12.42 -12.61 6.32
C THR A 261 13.78 -12.43 5.62
N PRO A 262 13.91 -12.79 4.33
CA PRO A 262 15.10 -12.52 3.55
C PRO A 262 15.45 -11.02 3.56
N LYS A 263 16.73 -10.67 3.49
CA LYS A 263 17.18 -9.27 3.51
C LYS A 263 16.58 -8.40 2.41
N ASN A 264 16.23 -9.01 1.29
CA ASN A 264 15.61 -8.34 0.13
C ASN A 264 14.09 -8.46 0.11
N TYR A 265 13.48 -8.97 1.17
CA TYR A 265 12.02 -9.10 1.24
C TYR A 265 11.37 -7.73 1.34
N THR A 266 10.55 -7.39 0.35
CA THR A 266 9.85 -6.10 0.28
C THR A 266 8.44 -6.16 0.86
N GLY A 267 7.92 -7.37 1.14
CA GLY A 267 6.53 -7.61 1.57
C GLY A 267 5.54 -7.58 0.42
N SER A 268 6.02 -7.47 -0.82
CA SER A 268 5.14 -7.54 -1.99
C SER A 268 4.45 -8.90 -2.07
N PHE A 269 3.23 -8.92 -2.57
CA PHE A 269 2.45 -10.15 -2.75
C PHE A 269 3.10 -11.13 -3.75
N ASP A 270 4.02 -10.67 -4.59
CA ASP A 270 4.76 -11.44 -5.59
C ASP A 270 6.21 -11.72 -5.19
N ASP A 271 6.66 -11.35 -4.01
CA ASP A 271 7.94 -11.79 -3.46
C ASP A 271 7.98 -13.32 -3.26
N ASP A 272 9.14 -13.92 -3.42
CA ASP A 272 9.34 -15.37 -3.28
C ASP A 272 8.78 -15.91 -1.95
N LEU A 273 8.99 -15.18 -0.84
CA LEU A 273 8.44 -15.58 0.46
C LEU A 273 6.91 -15.51 0.48
N SER A 274 6.32 -14.45 -0.07
CA SER A 274 4.86 -14.31 -0.16
C SER A 274 4.25 -15.40 -1.02
N LEU A 275 4.88 -15.73 -2.15
CA LEU A 275 4.46 -16.83 -3.03
C LEU A 275 4.62 -18.20 -2.36
N LYS A 276 5.68 -18.40 -1.59
CA LYS A 276 5.89 -19.62 -0.80
C LYS A 276 4.79 -19.79 0.25
N ILE A 277 4.49 -18.75 1.02
CA ILE A 277 3.41 -18.76 2.02
C ILE A 277 2.07 -19.05 1.33
N LEU A 278 1.78 -18.38 0.22
CA LEU A 278 0.57 -18.60 -0.55
C LEU A 278 0.42 -20.06 -0.95
N LYS A 279 1.49 -20.68 -1.43
CA LYS A 279 1.49 -22.06 -1.91
C LYS A 279 1.40 -23.08 -0.78
N GLU A 280 2.21 -22.93 0.26
CA GLU A 280 2.47 -23.98 1.26
C GLU A 280 1.60 -23.84 2.52
N GLU A 281 1.25 -22.61 2.92
CA GLU A 281 0.61 -22.37 4.21
C GLU A 281 -0.83 -21.87 4.10
N ALA A 282 -1.12 -20.99 3.16
CA ALA A 282 -2.43 -20.37 3.05
C ALA A 282 -3.51 -21.36 2.64
N ASP A 283 -4.65 -21.35 3.32
CA ASP A 283 -5.90 -21.98 2.90
C ASP A 283 -6.81 -20.96 2.21
N ILE A 284 -6.90 -19.76 2.77
CA ILE A 284 -7.78 -18.69 2.29
C ILE A 284 -6.98 -17.39 2.26
N VAL A 285 -7.08 -16.66 1.16
CA VAL A 285 -6.48 -15.30 1.04
C VAL A 285 -7.59 -14.26 1.18
N CYS A 286 -7.39 -13.31 2.11
CA CYS A 286 -8.32 -12.21 2.32
C CYS A 286 -7.56 -10.89 2.36
N THR A 287 -7.79 -9.98 1.38
CA THR A 287 -7.01 -8.75 1.29
C THR A 287 -7.62 -7.73 0.33
N ASN A 288 -7.14 -6.49 0.42
CA ASN A 288 -7.34 -5.45 -0.59
C ASN A 288 -6.03 -5.23 -1.35
N PRO A 289 -5.81 -5.87 -2.51
CA PRO A 289 -4.58 -5.70 -3.26
C PRO A 289 -4.46 -4.29 -3.86
N PRO A 290 -3.23 -3.80 -4.13
CA PRO A 290 -3.01 -2.50 -4.73
C PRO A 290 -3.70 -2.40 -6.09
N PHE A 291 -4.49 -1.34 -6.31
CA PHE A 291 -5.32 -1.20 -7.51
C PHE A 291 -4.49 -1.06 -8.79
N SER A 292 -3.30 -0.47 -8.71
CA SER A 292 -2.36 -0.36 -9.82
C SER A 292 -1.87 -1.71 -10.34
N ARG A 293 -1.74 -2.69 -9.45
CA ARG A 293 -1.23 -4.04 -9.74
C ARG A 293 -2.31 -5.12 -9.71
N ALA A 294 -3.58 -4.71 -9.81
CA ALA A 294 -4.70 -5.65 -9.69
C ALA A 294 -4.63 -6.80 -10.70
N ILE A 295 -4.16 -6.56 -11.93
CA ILE A 295 -4.05 -7.59 -12.97
C ILE A 295 -3.02 -8.66 -12.56
N ASP A 296 -1.85 -8.23 -12.09
CA ASP A 296 -0.78 -9.14 -11.63
C ASP A 296 -1.28 -9.97 -10.45
N TYR A 297 -1.96 -9.31 -9.51
CA TYR A 297 -2.52 -9.96 -8.34
C TYR A 297 -3.56 -11.03 -8.71
N TRP A 298 -4.50 -10.71 -9.61
CA TRP A 298 -5.51 -11.64 -10.09
C TRP A 298 -4.89 -12.88 -10.73
N ASN A 299 -3.86 -12.71 -11.54
CA ASN A 299 -3.14 -13.83 -12.15
C ASN A 299 -2.55 -14.77 -11.09
N ILE A 300 -1.92 -14.19 -10.06
CA ILE A 300 -1.32 -14.97 -8.97
C ILE A 300 -2.39 -15.71 -8.18
N ILE A 301 -3.45 -15.02 -7.74
CA ILE A 301 -4.44 -15.63 -6.86
C ILE A 301 -5.27 -16.72 -7.55
N ILE A 302 -5.64 -16.52 -8.80
CA ILE A 302 -6.38 -17.52 -9.56
C ILE A 302 -5.51 -18.77 -9.83
N ASN A 303 -4.26 -18.57 -10.23
CA ASN A 303 -3.34 -19.67 -10.52
C ASN A 303 -2.89 -20.41 -9.25
N SER A 304 -3.01 -19.81 -8.07
CA SER A 304 -2.69 -20.47 -6.82
C SER A 304 -3.62 -21.63 -6.48
N GLY A 305 -4.84 -21.63 -7.02
CA GLY A 305 -5.90 -22.58 -6.69
C GLY A 305 -6.45 -22.44 -5.26
N LYS A 306 -6.01 -21.44 -4.50
CA LYS A 306 -6.47 -21.19 -3.14
C LYS A 306 -7.85 -20.56 -3.11
N LYS A 307 -8.54 -20.70 -1.98
CA LYS A 307 -9.74 -19.90 -1.71
C LYS A 307 -9.35 -18.46 -1.48
N PHE A 308 -10.18 -17.53 -1.94
CA PHE A 308 -9.92 -16.12 -1.76
C PHE A 308 -11.18 -15.27 -1.59
N LEU A 309 -11.03 -14.14 -0.92
CA LEU A 309 -12.00 -13.07 -0.79
C LEU A 309 -11.24 -11.74 -0.88
N ILE A 310 -11.34 -11.06 -2.02
CA ILE A 310 -10.53 -9.89 -2.33
C ILE A 310 -11.38 -8.73 -2.82
N ILE A 311 -10.86 -7.52 -2.67
CA ILE A 311 -11.46 -6.32 -3.24
C ILE A 311 -10.76 -5.99 -4.56
N SER A 312 -11.52 -5.61 -5.57
CA SER A 312 -10.97 -5.09 -6.82
C SER A 312 -11.94 -4.16 -7.52
N ASN A 313 -11.43 -3.38 -8.47
CA ASN A 313 -12.27 -2.51 -9.29
C ASN A 313 -13.18 -3.36 -10.17
N ILE A 314 -14.44 -2.91 -10.33
CA ILE A 314 -15.43 -3.60 -11.16
C ILE A 314 -15.00 -3.74 -12.63
N SER A 315 -14.19 -2.81 -13.13
CA SER A 315 -13.69 -2.88 -14.51
C SER A 315 -12.77 -4.07 -14.77
N ASN A 316 -12.11 -4.61 -13.73
CA ASN A 316 -11.24 -5.76 -13.88
C ASN A 316 -12.02 -7.03 -14.23
N ALA A 317 -13.27 -7.16 -13.77
CA ALA A 317 -14.11 -8.31 -14.07
C ALA A 317 -14.50 -8.44 -15.55
N VAL A 318 -14.42 -7.36 -16.32
CA VAL A 318 -14.74 -7.36 -17.78
C VAL A 318 -13.53 -7.56 -18.67
N THR A 319 -12.32 -7.68 -18.09
CA THR A 319 -11.14 -7.90 -18.91
C THR A 319 -11.17 -9.29 -19.58
N LYS A 320 -10.62 -9.38 -20.78
CA LYS A 320 -10.53 -10.63 -21.52
C LYS A 320 -9.97 -11.78 -20.67
N SER A 321 -9.02 -11.48 -19.78
CA SER A 321 -8.35 -12.48 -18.94
C SER A 321 -9.25 -13.06 -17.84
N TYR A 322 -10.24 -12.30 -17.34
CA TYR A 322 -11.00 -12.70 -16.15
C TYR A 322 -12.47 -13.04 -16.41
N ILE A 323 -13.08 -12.47 -17.45
CA ILE A 323 -14.46 -12.81 -17.85
C ILE A 323 -14.71 -14.30 -17.90
N PRO A 324 -13.84 -15.17 -18.47
CA PRO A 324 -14.05 -16.61 -18.51
C PRO A 324 -14.25 -17.25 -17.14
N TYR A 325 -13.60 -16.72 -16.09
CA TYR A 325 -13.75 -17.27 -14.74
C TYR A 325 -15.13 -17.01 -14.16
N PHE A 326 -15.71 -15.83 -14.47
CA PHE A 326 -17.09 -15.51 -14.06
C PHE A 326 -18.12 -16.33 -14.85
N VAL A 327 -17.94 -16.46 -16.15
CA VAL A 327 -18.83 -17.24 -17.01
C VAL A 327 -18.83 -18.72 -16.61
N ASN A 328 -17.64 -19.26 -16.34
CA ASN A 328 -17.47 -20.66 -15.92
C ASN A 328 -17.76 -20.89 -14.44
N LYS A 329 -18.31 -19.92 -13.74
CA LYS A 329 -18.69 -19.99 -12.31
C LYS A 329 -17.54 -20.43 -11.41
N LYS A 330 -16.30 -20.04 -11.75
CA LYS A 330 -15.10 -20.25 -10.94
C LYS A 330 -14.82 -19.09 -9.98
N VAL A 331 -15.31 -17.91 -10.33
CA VAL A 331 -15.23 -16.67 -9.54
C VAL A 331 -16.58 -15.95 -9.62
N TRP A 332 -16.96 -15.31 -8.56
CA TRP A 332 -18.18 -14.51 -8.49
C TRP A 332 -18.01 -13.29 -7.60
N ALA A 333 -18.92 -12.35 -7.71
CA ALA A 333 -18.96 -11.20 -6.82
C ALA A 333 -19.36 -11.62 -5.41
N GLY A 334 -18.76 -11.00 -4.40
CA GLY A 334 -19.17 -11.14 -3.02
C GLY A 334 -20.53 -10.48 -2.74
N TYR A 335 -20.93 -10.42 -1.49
CA TYR A 335 -22.23 -9.93 -1.09
C TYR A 335 -22.37 -8.42 -1.16
N ASN A 336 -21.29 -7.67 -0.96
CA ASN A 336 -21.32 -6.22 -0.82
C ASN A 336 -20.46 -5.51 -1.87
N SER A 337 -20.67 -4.20 -1.98
CA SER A 337 -19.81 -3.27 -2.73
C SER A 337 -19.08 -2.37 -1.74
N VAL A 338 -17.88 -1.95 -2.08
CA VAL A 338 -17.12 -0.96 -1.33
C VAL A 338 -17.12 0.34 -2.13
N ASN A 339 -17.70 1.40 -1.56
CA ASN A 339 -17.86 2.70 -2.25
C ASN A 339 -16.99 3.80 -1.64
N SER A 340 -16.38 3.55 -0.49
CA SER A 340 -15.51 4.50 0.21
C SER A 340 -14.33 3.78 0.84
N TYR A 341 -13.21 4.46 0.87
CA TYR A 341 -11.95 3.98 1.42
C TYR A 341 -11.33 5.07 2.28
N LEU A 342 -10.32 4.74 3.03
CA LEU A 342 -9.44 5.70 3.68
C LEU A 342 -8.21 5.94 2.79
N ASN A 343 -7.87 7.20 2.56
CA ASN A 343 -6.61 7.55 1.92
C ASN A 343 -5.44 7.43 2.94
N PRO A 344 -4.16 7.59 2.54
CA PRO A 344 -3.02 7.55 3.46
C PRO A 344 -3.11 8.55 4.63
N LYS A 345 -3.91 9.62 4.49
CA LYS A 345 -4.18 10.59 5.56
C LYS A 345 -5.34 10.18 6.47
N LYS A 346 -5.88 8.96 6.28
CA LYS A 346 -7.07 8.44 6.98
C LYS A 346 -8.35 9.24 6.73
N GLU A 347 -8.43 10.00 5.64
CA GLU A 347 -9.64 10.70 5.21
C GLU A 347 -10.47 9.82 4.29
N ILE A 348 -11.79 9.93 4.39
CA ILE A 348 -12.70 9.16 3.53
C ILE A 348 -12.60 9.67 2.09
N THR A 349 -12.32 8.77 1.17
CA THR A 349 -12.32 9.01 -0.26
C THR A 349 -13.28 8.06 -0.97
N THR A 350 -13.86 8.53 -2.09
CA THR A 350 -14.81 7.73 -2.85
C THR A 350 -14.10 6.99 -3.98
N ALA A 351 -14.16 5.68 -3.94
CA ALA A 351 -13.74 4.81 -5.04
C ALA A 351 -14.71 3.63 -5.14
N SER A 352 -14.85 3.04 -6.33
CA SER A 352 -15.76 1.92 -6.55
C SER A 352 -14.99 0.63 -6.55
N GLY A 353 -15.23 -0.21 -5.54
CA GLY A 353 -14.72 -1.55 -5.43
C GLY A 353 -15.84 -2.59 -5.26
N HIS A 354 -15.50 -3.81 -5.58
CA HIS A 354 -16.36 -4.97 -5.36
C HIS A 354 -15.56 -6.08 -4.72
N TRP A 355 -16.23 -6.86 -3.89
CA TRP A 355 -15.71 -8.11 -3.41
C TRP A 355 -15.77 -9.17 -4.50
N TYR A 356 -14.73 -9.96 -4.60
CA TYR A 356 -14.62 -11.11 -5.51
C TYR A 356 -14.11 -12.32 -4.76
N THR A 357 -14.67 -13.47 -5.07
CA THR A 357 -14.37 -14.71 -4.34
C THR A 357 -14.57 -15.95 -5.21
N ASN A 358 -13.91 -17.04 -4.84
CA ASN A 358 -14.19 -18.39 -5.29
C ASN A 358 -14.70 -19.27 -4.12
N ILE A 359 -15.04 -18.67 -2.98
CA ILE A 359 -15.71 -19.33 -1.88
C ILE A 359 -17.19 -19.47 -2.27
N GLU A 360 -17.77 -20.65 -2.10
CA GLU A 360 -19.16 -20.88 -2.45
C GLU A 360 -20.11 -19.97 -1.66
N ILE A 361 -20.98 -19.31 -2.38
CA ILE A 361 -22.01 -18.41 -1.83
C ILE A 361 -23.34 -19.14 -1.95
N LYS A 362 -23.99 -19.45 -0.80
CA LYS A 362 -25.25 -20.19 -0.74
C LYS A 362 -26.42 -19.43 -1.38
N GLU A 363 -26.45 -18.13 -1.13
CA GLU A 363 -27.45 -17.22 -1.73
C GLU A 363 -26.73 -16.03 -2.30
N ARG A 364 -26.62 -15.96 -3.62
CA ARG A 364 -26.06 -14.78 -4.26
C ARG A 364 -27.00 -13.59 -3.97
N PRO A 365 -26.43 -12.40 -3.70
CA PRO A 365 -27.25 -11.22 -3.56
C PRO A 365 -28.16 -11.14 -4.79
N LYS A 366 -29.46 -11.36 -4.61
CA LYS A 366 -30.42 -11.10 -5.66
C LYS A 366 -30.30 -9.65 -6.01
N TYR A 367 -29.90 -9.36 -7.23
CA TYR A 367 -29.82 -7.97 -7.66
C TYR A 367 -31.22 -7.39 -7.63
N LYS A 368 -31.52 -6.67 -6.58
CA LYS A 368 -32.81 -5.98 -6.41
C LYS A 368 -33.13 -5.03 -7.58
N ASN A 369 -32.11 -4.70 -8.37
CA ASN A 369 -32.22 -3.74 -9.47
C ASN A 369 -32.17 -4.35 -10.88
N LEU A 370 -32.06 -5.69 -11.02
CA LEU A 370 -32.08 -6.33 -12.34
C LEU A 370 -33.53 -6.33 -12.85
N LYS A 371 -33.79 -5.58 -13.91
CA LYS A 371 -35.12 -5.42 -14.51
C LYS A 371 -35.16 -6.12 -15.84
N ILE A 372 -35.75 -7.31 -15.86
CA ILE A 372 -35.94 -8.09 -17.09
C ILE A 372 -37.35 -7.76 -17.60
N VAL A 373 -37.42 -6.95 -18.65
CA VAL A 373 -38.66 -6.37 -19.18
C VAL A 373 -38.67 -6.35 -20.73
N PRO A 374 -39.80 -6.21 -21.39
CA PRO A 374 -39.85 -5.94 -22.85
C PRO A 374 -39.02 -4.71 -23.20
N ILE A 375 -38.46 -4.70 -24.43
CA ILE A 375 -37.58 -3.59 -24.86
C ILE A 375 -38.35 -2.24 -24.89
N GLU A 376 -39.64 -2.27 -25.16
CA GLU A 376 -40.51 -1.08 -25.16
C GLU A 376 -40.64 -0.46 -23.77
N ASP A 377 -40.61 -1.26 -22.71
CA ASP A 377 -40.70 -0.83 -21.32
C ASP A 377 -39.38 -0.25 -20.79
N ILE A 378 -38.30 -0.36 -21.54
CA ILE A 378 -37.03 0.26 -21.19
C ILE A 378 -37.06 1.74 -21.52
N PRO A 379 -36.92 2.64 -20.54
CA PRO A 379 -36.90 4.08 -20.80
C PRO A 379 -35.79 4.47 -21.80
N ASP A 380 -36.08 5.39 -22.72
CA ASP A 380 -35.16 5.79 -23.80
C ASP A 380 -33.80 6.29 -23.29
N LYS A 381 -33.77 6.92 -22.13
CA LYS A 381 -32.53 7.36 -21.51
C LYS A 381 -31.55 6.20 -21.12
N TYR A 382 -32.05 4.98 -21.07
CA TYR A 382 -31.28 3.77 -20.71
C TYR A 382 -31.07 2.81 -21.87
N LYS A 383 -31.63 3.12 -23.07
CA LYS A 383 -31.40 2.35 -24.30
C LYS A 383 -30.92 3.27 -25.43
N LYS A 384 -29.95 2.81 -26.18
CA LYS A 384 -29.41 3.50 -27.35
C LYS A 384 -28.71 2.51 -28.25
N TYR A 385 -28.51 2.85 -29.50
CA TYR A 385 -27.73 2.08 -30.43
C TYR A 385 -26.32 2.70 -30.57
N ASP A 386 -25.33 1.86 -30.74
CA ASP A 386 -23.99 2.31 -31.11
C ASP A 386 -23.89 2.51 -32.63
N ASP A 387 -22.72 2.96 -33.10
CA ASP A 387 -22.47 3.23 -34.52
C ASP A 387 -22.52 1.97 -35.40
N ASN A 388 -22.46 0.77 -34.80
CA ASN A 388 -22.63 -0.52 -35.49
C ASN A 388 -24.07 -1.08 -35.39
N GLY A 389 -25.00 -0.34 -34.84
CA GLY A 389 -26.38 -0.76 -34.66
C GLY A 389 -26.60 -1.74 -33.51
N ILE A 390 -25.63 -1.92 -32.62
CA ILE A 390 -25.77 -2.77 -31.44
C ILE A 390 -26.49 -2.00 -30.34
N LEU A 391 -27.54 -2.59 -29.81
CA LEU A 391 -28.30 -2.03 -28.69
C LEU A 391 -27.42 -2.00 -27.44
N ILE A 392 -27.33 -0.85 -26.80
CA ILE A 392 -26.67 -0.68 -25.48
C ILE A 392 -27.78 -0.43 -24.46
N VAL A 393 -27.76 -1.20 -23.38
CA VAL A 393 -28.71 -1.06 -22.28
C VAL A 393 -27.99 -0.76 -20.99
N ASP A 394 -28.45 0.27 -20.29
CA ASP A 394 -27.88 0.75 -19.03
C ASP A 394 -28.82 0.52 -17.82
N ASN A 395 -28.36 0.85 -16.62
CA ASN A 395 -29.14 0.81 -15.38
C ASN A 395 -29.82 -0.54 -15.05
N CYS A 396 -29.13 -1.64 -15.40
CA CYS A 396 -29.57 -3.01 -15.11
C CYS A 396 -30.90 -3.42 -15.78
N TYR A 397 -31.35 -2.70 -16.82
CA TYR A 397 -32.40 -3.18 -17.68
C TYR A 397 -31.89 -4.28 -18.61
N ILE A 398 -32.69 -5.31 -18.82
CA ILE A 398 -32.40 -6.43 -19.70
C ILE A 398 -33.63 -6.73 -20.53
N PRO A 399 -33.57 -6.56 -21.86
CA PRO A 399 -34.73 -6.84 -22.74
C PRO A 399 -34.97 -8.37 -22.78
N ASN A 400 -36.21 -8.78 -22.52
CA ASN A 400 -36.62 -10.20 -22.53
C ASN A 400 -37.21 -10.68 -23.88
N ASP A 401 -37.45 -9.75 -24.79
CA ASP A 401 -38.01 -9.97 -26.13
C ASP A 401 -37.05 -9.59 -27.27
N TYR A 402 -35.79 -9.27 -26.96
CA TYR A 402 -34.79 -8.91 -27.94
C TYR A 402 -33.83 -10.04 -28.22
N ASN A 403 -33.92 -10.65 -29.41
CA ASN A 403 -33.20 -11.87 -29.78
C ASN A 403 -31.83 -11.61 -30.46
N LYS A 404 -31.44 -10.34 -30.66
CA LYS A 404 -30.12 -9.99 -31.19
C LYS A 404 -29.15 -9.74 -30.06
N PRO A 405 -27.83 -9.83 -30.31
CA PRO A 405 -26.82 -9.42 -29.33
C PRO A 405 -27.01 -7.96 -28.90
N PHE A 406 -26.83 -7.72 -27.60
CA PHE A 406 -26.88 -6.37 -27.03
C PHE A 406 -25.83 -6.18 -25.96
N ALA A 407 -25.44 -4.95 -25.76
CA ALA A 407 -24.33 -4.59 -24.84
C ALA A 407 -24.86 -4.05 -23.51
N ILE A 408 -24.36 -4.62 -22.41
CA ILE A 408 -24.71 -4.23 -21.04
C ILE A 408 -23.45 -3.87 -20.25
N SER A 409 -23.60 -3.16 -19.13
CA SER A 409 -22.52 -3.04 -18.16
C SER A 409 -22.20 -4.41 -17.56
N VAL A 410 -21.02 -4.54 -16.97
CA VAL A 410 -20.60 -5.82 -16.32
C VAL A 410 -21.48 -6.18 -15.13
N ARG A 411 -22.05 -5.19 -14.47
CA ARG A 411 -22.79 -5.36 -13.23
C ARG A 411 -23.93 -6.39 -13.31
N PRO A 412 -24.81 -6.38 -14.33
CA PRO A 412 -25.79 -7.45 -14.52
C PRO A 412 -25.20 -8.85 -14.68
N VAL A 413 -24.00 -8.95 -15.29
CA VAL A 413 -23.32 -10.26 -15.48
C VAL A 413 -22.85 -10.81 -14.14
N LEU A 414 -22.17 -10.00 -13.34
CA LEU A 414 -21.73 -10.36 -11.99
C LEU A 414 -22.89 -10.79 -11.09
N ASN A 415 -24.09 -10.34 -11.42
CA ASN A 415 -25.31 -10.56 -10.65
C ASN A 415 -26.24 -11.62 -11.24
N GLY A 416 -25.70 -12.45 -12.11
CA GLY A 416 -26.36 -13.67 -12.53
C GLY A 416 -27.35 -13.51 -13.67
N VAL A 417 -27.26 -12.47 -14.52
CA VAL A 417 -28.09 -12.37 -15.74
C VAL A 417 -27.91 -13.61 -16.64
N LEU A 418 -26.69 -14.18 -16.66
CA LEU A 418 -26.41 -15.40 -17.41
C LEU A 418 -27.14 -16.65 -16.87
N GLU A 419 -27.64 -16.60 -15.64
CA GLU A 419 -28.44 -17.66 -15.03
C GLU A 419 -29.94 -17.51 -15.37
N LYS A 420 -30.29 -16.45 -16.08
CA LYS A 420 -31.66 -16.09 -16.49
C LYS A 420 -31.93 -16.35 -17.97
N GLY A 421 -31.15 -17.25 -18.61
CA GLY A 421 -31.32 -17.60 -20.00
C GLY A 421 -30.66 -16.61 -20.97
N TYR A 422 -29.53 -16.03 -20.56
CA TYR A 422 -28.69 -15.20 -21.43
C TYR A 422 -27.28 -15.79 -21.49
N LYS A 423 -26.66 -15.72 -22.66
CA LYS A 423 -25.27 -16.15 -22.87
C LYS A 423 -24.40 -14.99 -23.33
N MET A 424 -23.12 -15.05 -23.02
CA MET A 424 -22.14 -14.15 -23.61
C MET A 424 -21.88 -14.56 -25.06
N ILE A 425 -21.80 -13.53 -25.93
CA ILE A 425 -21.51 -13.74 -27.36
C ILE A 425 -20.02 -13.75 -27.65
N ILE A 426 -19.25 -12.99 -26.88
CA ILE A 426 -17.80 -12.90 -27.01
C ILE A 426 -17.16 -12.98 -25.63
N ASP A 427 -16.01 -13.60 -25.56
CA ASP A 427 -15.20 -13.78 -24.35
C ASP A 427 -14.25 -12.62 -24.08
N LYS A 428 -14.56 -11.45 -24.60
CA LYS A 428 -13.77 -10.21 -24.46
C LYS A 428 -14.63 -8.99 -24.28
N GLU A 429 -14.00 -7.89 -23.89
CA GLU A 429 -14.62 -6.60 -23.77
C GLU A 429 -15.15 -6.12 -25.12
N TYR A 430 -16.36 -5.58 -25.09
CA TYR A 430 -16.96 -4.85 -26.19
C TYR A 430 -16.88 -3.34 -25.91
N TYR A 431 -16.29 -2.59 -26.80
CA TYR A 431 -16.21 -1.13 -26.71
C TYR A 431 -17.14 -0.50 -27.75
N PRO A 432 -18.36 -0.11 -27.38
CA PRO A 432 -19.27 0.55 -28.32
C PRO A 432 -18.71 1.91 -28.73
N TYR A 433 -18.98 2.30 -29.97
CA TYR A 433 -18.70 3.63 -30.47
C TYR A 433 -20.06 4.35 -30.65
N CYS A 434 -20.14 5.58 -30.17
CA CYS A 434 -21.32 6.40 -30.34
C CYS A 434 -20.89 7.76 -30.85
N LYS A 435 -21.37 8.13 -32.08
CA LYS A 435 -20.96 9.36 -32.79
C LYS A 435 -19.42 9.43 -32.93
N GLY A 436 -18.80 8.34 -33.39
CA GLY A 436 -17.36 8.20 -33.58
C GLY A 436 -16.54 8.17 -32.30
N LYS A 437 -17.13 8.24 -31.09
CA LYS A 437 -16.44 8.26 -29.83
C LYS A 437 -16.53 6.90 -29.10
N LYS A 438 -15.39 6.32 -28.77
CA LYS A 438 -15.30 5.10 -27.95
C LYS A 438 -15.93 5.32 -26.58
N LYS A 439 -16.79 4.40 -26.16
CA LYS A 439 -17.45 4.40 -24.85
C LYS A 439 -16.79 3.40 -23.90
N PHE A 440 -17.27 3.37 -22.65
CA PHE A 440 -16.80 2.39 -21.66
C PHE A 440 -17.05 0.96 -22.12
N ALA A 441 -16.17 0.05 -21.67
CA ALA A 441 -16.29 -1.38 -21.90
C ALA A 441 -17.67 -1.92 -21.49
N ARG A 442 -18.21 -2.81 -22.29
CA ARG A 442 -19.47 -3.53 -22.08
C ARG A 442 -19.26 -5.03 -22.24
N VAL A 443 -20.23 -5.77 -21.80
CA VAL A 443 -20.35 -7.20 -22.08
C VAL A 443 -21.43 -7.39 -23.12
N LEU A 444 -21.15 -8.13 -24.18
CA LEU A 444 -22.11 -8.44 -25.22
C LEU A 444 -22.79 -9.76 -24.87
N ILE A 445 -24.10 -9.72 -24.68
CA ILE A 445 -24.91 -10.87 -24.34
C ILE A 445 -26.05 -11.02 -25.32
N GLN A 446 -26.65 -12.21 -25.34
CA GLN A 446 -27.84 -12.53 -26.12
C GLN A 446 -28.74 -13.49 -25.32
N LYS A 447 -30.04 -13.38 -25.48
CA LYS A 447 -30.99 -14.35 -24.97
C LYS A 447 -30.76 -15.71 -25.65
N GLU A 448 -30.80 -16.80 -24.90
CA GLU A 448 -30.68 -18.17 -25.42
C GLU A 448 -31.87 -18.62 -26.21
#